data_e9d6d9f4020f78f9c475a13d6bb130d0
#
_entry.id   e9d6d9f4020f78f9c475a13d6bb130d0
#
_cell.length_a   1.000
_cell.length_b   1.000
_cell.length_c   1.000
_cell.angle_alpha   90.00
_cell.angle_beta   90.00
_cell.angle_gamma   90.00
#
_symmetry.space_group_name_H-M   'P 1'
#
loop_
_entity.id
_entity.type
_entity.pdbx_description
1 polymer ?
#
loop_
_entity_poly.entity_id
_entity_poly.type
_entity_poly.pdbx_seq_one_letter_code
_entity_poly.pdbx_strand_id
1 'polypeptide(L)'
;MKHRKSVSLLLAGATTVAMLTGPVQAAEAPSPQELAAARLQSEGLMKGDENGELHLEDDLTRAELACLISPIILNPEHVAWETDWYTRMCTTNFNDVPEWAQVAVGVCTSMGTMAGYGDGLFGPSDPVSPQMACTVMLRYLEQDGWTYDTACEKAAELGLAPAGSLEGDALARGDMAILLTGSLDYLAYLQTL
;
A
#
# COMPACT_ATOMS: atom_id res chain seq x y z
N MET A 1 54.02 26.32 -74.60
CA MET A 1 53.67 25.26 -73.62
C MET A 1 53.04 25.96 -72.45
N LYS A 2 51.72 25.87 -72.33
CA LYS A 2 50.93 26.59 -71.27
C LYS A 2 50.33 25.53 -70.35
N HIS A 3 50.78 25.53 -69.07
CA HIS A 3 50.20 24.73 -68.03
C HIS A 3 48.91 25.39 -67.53
N ARG A 4 47.77 24.72 -67.69
CA ARG A 4 46.50 25.09 -67.08
C ARG A 4 46.41 24.40 -65.68
N LYS A 5 46.39 25.19 -64.62
CA LYS A 5 46.14 24.76 -63.27
C LYS A 5 44.60 24.63 -63.05
N SER A 6 44.16 23.45 -62.83
CA SER A 6 42.78 23.17 -62.44
C SER A 6 42.59 23.50 -60.92
N VAL A 7 41.67 24.39 -60.66
CA VAL A 7 41.25 24.72 -59.28
C VAL A 7 40.06 23.82 -58.93
N SER A 8 40.29 22.91 -57.98
CA SER A 8 39.24 22.06 -57.49
C SER A 8 38.51 22.84 -56.40
N LEU A 9 37.22 23.12 -56.58
CA LEU A 9 36.31 23.74 -55.62
C LEU A 9 35.79 22.66 -54.65
N LEU A 10 36.26 22.69 -53.40
CA LEU A 10 35.74 21.86 -52.32
C LEU A 10 34.43 22.48 -51.79
N LEU A 11 33.33 21.80 -52.06
CA LEU A 11 32.01 22.13 -51.52
C LEU A 11 31.92 21.56 -50.11
N ALA A 12 32.05 22.42 -49.10
CA ALA A 12 31.83 22.06 -47.71
C ALA A 12 30.33 21.93 -47.44
N GLY A 13 29.82 20.71 -47.35
CA GLY A 13 28.45 20.42 -46.91
C GLY A 13 28.33 20.61 -45.42
N ALA A 14 27.66 21.68 -45.01
CA ALA A 14 27.26 21.86 -43.62
C ALA A 14 26.05 20.98 -43.33
N THR A 15 26.25 19.86 -42.66
CA THR A 15 25.16 19.04 -42.08
C THR A 15 24.70 19.71 -40.82
N THR A 16 23.59 20.41 -40.88
CA THR A 16 22.85 20.89 -39.69
C THR A 16 22.20 19.70 -39.01
N VAL A 17 22.80 19.24 -37.92
CA VAL A 17 22.13 18.32 -36.95
C VAL A 17 21.10 19.14 -36.21
N ALA A 18 19.83 19.01 -36.60
CA ALA A 18 18.71 19.51 -35.82
C ALA A 18 18.59 18.64 -34.56
N MET A 19 19.08 19.16 -33.43
CA MET A 19 18.75 18.57 -32.11
C MET A 19 17.27 18.80 -31.86
N LEU A 20 16.51 17.72 -31.95
CA LEU A 20 15.14 17.65 -31.44
C LEU A 20 15.20 17.68 -29.91
N THR A 21 15.26 18.90 -29.35
CA THR A 21 14.99 19.13 -27.93
C THR A 21 13.48 19.14 -27.76
N GLY A 22 12.87 17.96 -27.70
CA GLY A 22 11.53 17.84 -27.14
C GLY A 22 11.58 18.28 -25.66
N PRO A 23 10.49 18.83 -25.11
CA PRO A 23 10.44 19.13 -23.69
C PRO A 23 10.70 17.83 -22.93
N VAL A 24 11.81 17.77 -22.19
CA VAL A 24 12.03 16.73 -21.18
C VAL A 24 10.97 17.02 -20.12
N GLN A 25 9.88 16.25 -20.16
CA GLN A 25 8.89 16.27 -19.11
C GLN A 25 9.61 15.80 -17.85
N ALA A 26 9.84 16.71 -16.91
CA ALA A 26 10.41 16.35 -15.62
C ALA A 26 9.47 15.29 -15.02
N ALA A 27 9.99 14.12 -14.70
CA ALA A 27 9.22 13.12 -14.00
C ALA A 27 8.74 13.75 -12.69
N GLU A 28 7.45 13.77 -12.47
CA GLU A 28 6.84 14.24 -11.23
C GLU A 28 7.41 13.42 -10.07
N ALA A 29 7.71 14.07 -8.95
CA ALA A 29 8.21 13.35 -7.78
C ALA A 29 7.12 12.38 -7.29
N PRO A 30 7.47 11.15 -6.86
CA PRO A 30 6.48 10.20 -6.39
C PRO A 30 5.66 10.76 -5.22
N SER A 31 4.37 10.51 -5.23
CA SER A 31 3.45 10.91 -4.16
C SER A 31 3.78 10.18 -2.84
N PRO A 32 3.29 10.69 -1.69
CA PRO A 32 3.41 9.97 -0.42
C PRO A 32 2.83 8.55 -0.46
N GLN A 33 1.71 8.35 -1.18
CA GLN A 33 1.07 7.07 -1.38
C GLN A 33 1.97 6.10 -2.18
N GLU A 34 2.58 6.58 -3.27
CA GLU A 34 3.51 5.79 -4.08
C GLU A 34 4.76 5.40 -3.29
N LEU A 35 5.31 6.31 -2.48
CA LEU A 35 6.48 6.01 -1.63
C LEU A 35 6.14 4.97 -0.56
N ALA A 36 5.00 5.11 0.11
CA ALA A 36 4.53 4.15 1.11
C ALA A 36 4.27 2.77 0.47
N ALA A 37 3.59 2.74 -0.66
CA ALA A 37 3.29 1.50 -1.37
C ALA A 37 4.55 0.80 -1.88
N ALA A 38 5.54 1.54 -2.42
CA ALA A 38 6.81 0.99 -2.85
C ALA A 38 7.59 0.34 -1.68
N ARG A 39 7.55 0.94 -0.49
CA ARG A 39 8.12 0.35 0.72
C ARG A 39 7.41 -0.96 1.07
N LEU A 40 6.08 -0.97 1.15
CA LEU A 40 5.30 -2.17 1.45
C LEU A 40 5.49 -3.28 0.41
N GLN A 41 5.69 -2.93 -0.87
CA GLN A 41 6.07 -3.90 -1.91
C GLN A 41 7.44 -4.52 -1.64
N SER A 42 8.44 -3.70 -1.29
CA SER A 42 9.79 -4.20 -0.99
C SER A 42 9.83 -5.12 0.23
N GLU A 43 8.91 -4.92 1.18
CA GLU A 43 8.72 -5.76 2.37
C GLU A 43 7.78 -6.96 2.12
N GLY A 44 7.21 -7.08 0.90
CA GLY A 44 6.31 -8.18 0.50
C GLY A 44 4.90 -8.09 1.09
N LEU A 45 4.55 -6.96 1.72
CA LEU A 45 3.26 -6.72 2.37
C LEU A 45 2.17 -6.23 1.42
N MET A 46 2.53 -5.54 0.34
CA MET A 46 1.61 -5.09 -0.70
C MET A 46 1.99 -5.69 -2.03
N LYS A 47 1.00 -6.17 -2.79
CA LYS A 47 1.21 -6.76 -4.11
C LYS A 47 0.29 -6.09 -5.10
N GLY A 48 0.79 -5.90 -6.33
CA GLY A 48 -0.02 -5.49 -7.46
C GLY A 48 -0.85 -6.66 -8.03
N ASP A 49 -1.67 -6.33 -9.01
CA ASP A 49 -2.39 -7.31 -9.83
C ASP A 49 -1.42 -8.13 -10.72
N GLU A 50 -1.95 -8.89 -11.65
CA GLU A 50 -1.17 -9.70 -12.61
C GLU A 50 -0.26 -8.87 -13.55
N ASN A 51 -0.54 -7.57 -13.70
CA ASN A 51 0.25 -6.61 -14.48
C ASN A 51 1.25 -5.84 -13.60
N GLY A 52 1.19 -6.02 -12.28
CA GLY A 52 1.99 -5.30 -11.29
C GLY A 52 1.42 -3.96 -10.87
N GLU A 53 0.20 -3.61 -11.31
CA GLU A 53 -0.47 -2.35 -10.95
C GLU A 53 -1.01 -2.41 -9.51
N LEU A 54 -0.74 -1.36 -8.73
CA LEU A 54 -1.11 -1.32 -7.30
C LEU A 54 -2.50 -0.77 -7.03
N HIS A 55 -3.10 -0.09 -8.00
CA HIS A 55 -4.45 0.49 -7.89
C HIS A 55 -4.61 1.37 -6.64
N LEU A 56 -3.68 2.31 -6.45
CA LEU A 56 -3.59 3.12 -5.21
C LEU A 56 -4.78 4.05 -5.00
N GLU A 57 -5.47 4.42 -6.08
CA GLU A 57 -6.67 5.29 -6.04
C GLU A 57 -7.98 4.52 -5.82
N ASP A 58 -7.95 3.18 -5.90
CA ASP A 58 -9.15 2.38 -5.73
C ASP A 58 -9.52 2.26 -4.24
N ASP A 59 -10.82 2.26 -3.96
CA ASP A 59 -11.35 2.04 -2.62
C ASP A 59 -10.96 0.65 -2.11
N LEU A 60 -10.47 0.61 -0.88
CA LEU A 60 -10.06 -0.64 -0.22
C LEU A 60 -11.29 -1.37 0.34
N THR A 61 -11.40 -2.65 0.06
CA THR A 61 -12.43 -3.50 0.65
C THR A 61 -11.97 -4.11 1.98
N ARG A 62 -12.92 -4.56 2.79
CA ARG A 62 -12.64 -5.19 4.09
C ARG A 62 -11.82 -6.48 3.96
N ALA A 63 -12.05 -7.27 2.92
CA ALA A 63 -11.23 -8.47 2.66
C ALA A 63 -9.80 -8.12 2.26
N GLU A 64 -9.60 -7.09 1.45
CA GLU A 64 -8.27 -6.61 1.06
C GLU A 64 -7.51 -6.00 2.26
N LEU A 65 -8.21 -5.24 3.13
CA LEU A 65 -7.63 -4.78 4.40
C LEU A 65 -7.13 -5.96 5.23
N ALA A 66 -7.93 -7.00 5.40
CA ALA A 66 -7.50 -8.20 6.12
C ALA A 66 -6.25 -8.84 5.49
N CYS A 67 -6.17 -8.90 4.15
CA CYS A 67 -5.01 -9.42 3.44
C CYS A 67 -3.74 -8.55 3.61
N LEU A 68 -3.89 -7.24 3.75
CA LEU A 68 -2.76 -6.34 3.98
C LEU A 68 -2.20 -6.47 5.41
N ILE A 69 -3.06 -6.65 6.41
CA ILE A 69 -2.63 -6.66 7.82
C ILE A 69 -2.34 -8.06 8.39
N SER A 70 -2.94 -9.12 7.84
CA SER A 70 -2.71 -10.47 8.35
C SER A 70 -1.23 -10.90 8.34
N PRO A 71 -0.38 -10.55 7.34
CA PRO A 71 1.04 -10.90 7.36
C PRO A 71 1.82 -10.25 8.50
N ILE A 72 1.47 -9.02 8.88
CA ILE A 72 2.14 -8.32 9.98
C ILE A 72 1.69 -8.83 11.37
N ILE A 73 0.43 -9.26 11.48
CA ILE A 73 -0.09 -9.91 12.69
C ILE A 73 0.64 -11.24 12.91
N LEU A 74 0.91 -11.99 11.86
CA LEU A 74 1.53 -13.32 11.91
C LEU A 74 3.04 -13.27 12.08
N ASN A 75 3.67 -12.20 12.42
CA ASN A 75 5.11 -12.00 12.57
C ASN A 75 5.96 -12.67 11.45
N PRO A 76 6.60 -11.89 10.54
CA PRO A 76 7.24 -12.38 9.33
C PRO A 76 8.35 -13.42 9.56
N GLU A 77 8.95 -13.51 10.75
CA GLU A 77 9.93 -14.54 11.07
C GLU A 77 9.32 -15.94 11.20
N HIS A 78 8.02 -16.04 11.45
CA HIS A 78 7.29 -17.30 11.65
C HIS A 78 6.48 -17.76 10.43
N VAL A 79 6.23 -16.88 9.45
CA VAL A 79 5.26 -17.11 8.36
C VAL A 79 5.61 -18.28 7.44
N ALA A 80 6.88 -18.61 7.24
CA ALA A 80 7.25 -19.59 6.22
C ALA A 80 6.87 -21.05 6.59
N TRP A 81 6.91 -21.44 7.87
CA TRP A 81 6.61 -22.81 8.32
C TRP A 81 5.26 -22.93 9.04
N GLU A 82 4.75 -21.82 9.60
CA GLU A 82 3.47 -21.80 10.29
C GLU A 82 2.28 -21.50 9.36
N THR A 83 2.50 -21.06 8.12
CA THR A 83 1.43 -20.76 7.16
C THR A 83 0.45 -21.93 7.01
N ASP A 84 0.95 -23.16 7.00
CA ASP A 84 0.11 -24.38 6.92
C ASP A 84 -0.72 -24.59 8.20
N TRP A 85 -0.17 -24.25 9.38
CA TRP A 85 -0.88 -24.31 10.66
C TRP A 85 -1.98 -23.23 10.71
N TYR A 86 -1.67 -21.99 10.37
CA TYR A 86 -2.65 -20.89 10.33
C TYR A 86 -3.74 -21.13 9.28
N THR A 87 -3.39 -21.64 8.11
CA THR A 87 -4.37 -22.03 7.08
C THR A 87 -5.37 -23.06 7.61
N ARG A 88 -4.94 -23.97 8.47
CA ARG A 88 -5.82 -25.00 9.06
C ARG A 88 -6.60 -24.52 10.29
N MET A 89 -6.03 -23.60 11.07
CA MET A 89 -6.59 -23.18 12.35
C MET A 89 -7.39 -21.87 12.28
N CYS A 90 -7.07 -21.01 11.32
CA CYS A 90 -7.73 -19.72 11.14
C CYS A 90 -8.75 -19.72 10.00
N THR A 91 -9.43 -20.84 9.77
CA THR A 91 -10.59 -20.86 8.89
C THR A 91 -11.69 -20.01 9.52
N THR A 92 -12.20 -19.06 8.75
CA THR A 92 -13.32 -18.24 9.20
C THR A 92 -14.63 -19.04 9.21
N ASN A 93 -15.52 -18.72 10.13
CA ASN A 93 -16.90 -19.25 10.16
C ASN A 93 -17.87 -18.33 9.41
N PHE A 94 -17.39 -17.31 8.67
CA PHE A 94 -18.23 -16.42 7.89
C PHE A 94 -18.64 -17.07 6.57
N ASN A 95 -19.92 -16.95 6.22
CA ASN A 95 -20.49 -17.59 5.05
C ASN A 95 -20.27 -16.83 3.75
N ASP A 96 -19.88 -15.54 3.84
CA ASP A 96 -19.74 -14.59 2.73
C ASP A 96 -18.28 -14.30 2.34
N VAL A 97 -17.30 -14.89 3.06
CA VAL A 97 -15.88 -14.64 2.79
C VAL A 97 -15.39 -15.54 1.64
N PRO A 98 -14.85 -14.95 0.55
CA PRO A 98 -14.30 -15.71 -0.56
C PRO A 98 -13.05 -16.50 -0.15
N GLU A 99 -12.78 -17.59 -0.84
CA GLU A 99 -11.70 -18.54 -0.52
C GLU A 99 -10.33 -17.87 -0.36
N TRP A 100 -10.01 -16.92 -1.24
CA TRP A 100 -8.73 -16.21 -1.21
C TRP A 100 -8.52 -15.34 0.04
N ALA A 101 -9.59 -14.93 0.73
CA ALA A 101 -9.53 -14.07 1.91
C ALA A 101 -9.74 -14.83 3.23
N GLN A 102 -10.14 -16.10 3.19
CA GLN A 102 -10.54 -16.86 4.39
C GLN A 102 -9.46 -16.89 5.47
N VAL A 103 -8.22 -17.15 5.13
CA VAL A 103 -7.11 -17.19 6.09
C VAL A 103 -6.87 -15.80 6.69
N ALA A 104 -6.80 -14.77 5.85
CA ALA A 104 -6.55 -13.41 6.31
C ALA A 104 -7.65 -12.90 7.25
N VAL A 105 -8.91 -13.10 6.87
CA VAL A 105 -10.06 -12.75 7.71
C VAL A 105 -10.07 -13.56 9.00
N GLY A 106 -9.77 -14.86 8.93
CA GLY A 106 -9.66 -15.73 10.09
C GLY A 106 -8.59 -15.26 11.09
N VAL A 107 -7.41 -14.89 10.60
CA VAL A 107 -6.33 -14.30 11.41
C VAL A 107 -6.80 -13.01 12.09
N CYS A 108 -7.28 -12.04 11.31
CA CYS A 108 -7.69 -10.74 11.84
C CYS A 108 -8.81 -10.82 12.87
N THR A 109 -9.77 -11.73 12.66
CA THR A 109 -10.89 -11.90 13.59
C THR A 109 -10.51 -12.69 14.84
N SER A 110 -9.65 -13.70 14.73
CA SER A 110 -9.12 -14.47 15.86
C SER A 110 -8.27 -13.60 16.79
N MET A 111 -7.52 -12.67 16.24
CA MET A 111 -6.70 -11.71 17.00
C MET A 111 -7.47 -10.47 17.46
N GLY A 112 -8.76 -10.37 17.13
CA GLY A 112 -9.63 -9.27 17.58
C GLY A 112 -9.35 -7.92 16.89
N THR A 113 -8.50 -7.87 15.86
CA THR A 113 -8.22 -6.64 15.10
C THR A 113 -9.41 -6.25 14.22
N MET A 114 -10.11 -7.23 13.66
CA MET A 114 -11.36 -7.04 12.91
C MET A 114 -12.49 -7.88 13.51
N ALA A 115 -13.72 -7.53 13.18
CA ALA A 115 -14.91 -8.26 13.55
C ALA A 115 -15.90 -8.34 12.38
N GLY A 116 -16.74 -9.37 12.38
CA GLY A 116 -17.89 -9.44 11.47
C GLY A 116 -19.09 -8.63 11.99
N TYR A 117 -20.15 -8.57 11.17
CA TYR A 117 -21.39 -7.84 11.47
C TYR A 117 -22.39 -8.65 12.30
N GLY A 118 -22.11 -9.90 12.59
CA GLY A 118 -23.05 -10.86 13.17
C GLY A 118 -23.66 -11.78 12.12
N ASP A 119 -24.47 -12.73 12.55
CA ASP A 119 -25.21 -13.68 11.71
C ASP A 119 -24.34 -14.44 10.69
N GLY A 120 -23.04 -14.62 10.99
CA GLY A 120 -22.10 -15.29 10.09
C GLY A 120 -21.66 -14.45 8.89
N LEU A 121 -21.81 -13.13 8.94
CA LEU A 121 -21.43 -12.21 7.87
C LEU A 121 -20.22 -11.36 8.28
N PHE A 122 -19.28 -11.23 7.34
CA PHE A 122 -18.09 -10.38 7.48
C PHE A 122 -18.19 -9.09 6.64
N GLY A 123 -18.88 -9.12 5.51
CA GLY A 123 -18.94 -8.02 4.54
C GLY A 123 -17.62 -7.84 3.77
N PRO A 124 -17.10 -8.89 3.09
CA PRO A 124 -15.75 -8.86 2.49
C PRO A 124 -15.59 -7.80 1.39
N SER A 125 -16.67 -7.48 0.67
CA SER A 125 -16.69 -6.50 -0.42
C SER A 125 -17.08 -5.09 0.00
N ASP A 126 -17.39 -4.88 1.28
CA ASP A 126 -17.74 -3.54 1.76
C ASP A 126 -16.50 -2.63 1.78
N PRO A 127 -16.67 -1.34 1.42
CA PRO A 127 -15.57 -0.39 1.48
C PRO A 127 -15.13 -0.16 2.93
N VAL A 128 -13.83 0.07 3.11
CA VAL A 128 -13.23 0.43 4.39
C VAL A 128 -13.30 1.94 4.58
N SER A 129 -13.91 2.40 5.67
CA SER A 129 -13.81 3.82 6.03
C SER A 129 -12.48 4.16 6.72
N PRO A 130 -12.03 5.43 6.70
CA PRO A 130 -10.86 5.88 7.45
C PRO A 130 -10.91 5.48 8.93
N GLN A 131 -12.06 5.65 9.60
CA GLN A 131 -12.27 5.27 11.00
C GLN A 131 -12.10 3.77 11.21
N MET A 132 -12.58 2.96 10.25
CA MET A 132 -12.43 1.50 10.32
C MET A 132 -10.96 1.11 10.22
N ALA A 133 -10.21 1.66 9.27
CA ALA A 133 -8.79 1.38 9.11
C ALA A 133 -7.97 1.80 10.35
N CYS A 134 -8.18 3.03 10.84
CA CYS A 134 -7.55 3.50 12.07
C CYS A 134 -7.88 2.63 13.27
N THR A 135 -9.16 2.22 13.44
CA THR A 135 -9.59 1.28 14.49
C THR A 135 -8.82 -0.02 14.44
N VAL A 136 -8.66 -0.60 13.24
CA VAL A 136 -7.94 -1.87 13.05
C VAL A 136 -6.47 -1.70 13.43
N MET A 137 -5.82 -0.63 13.00
CA MET A 137 -4.41 -0.37 13.32
C MET A 137 -4.19 -0.08 14.80
N LEU A 138 -5.05 0.70 15.45
CA LEU A 138 -4.96 0.98 16.88
C LEU A 138 -5.17 -0.28 17.74
N ARG A 139 -6.06 -1.19 17.33
CA ARG A 139 -6.21 -2.51 17.97
C ARG A 139 -4.96 -3.37 17.80
N TYR A 140 -4.41 -3.42 16.59
CA TYR A 140 -3.18 -4.14 16.33
C TYR A 140 -1.99 -3.62 17.16
N LEU A 141 -1.91 -2.30 17.37
CA LEU A 141 -0.89 -1.64 18.18
C LEU A 141 -1.22 -1.64 19.69
N GLU A 142 -2.32 -2.29 20.11
CA GLU A 142 -2.79 -2.37 21.50
C GLU A 142 -2.92 -0.99 22.18
N GLN A 143 -3.39 0.01 21.41
CA GLN A 143 -3.52 1.38 21.92
C GLN A 143 -4.86 1.58 22.65
N ASP A 144 -4.82 2.38 23.71
CA ASP A 144 -5.96 2.76 24.53
C ASP A 144 -6.34 4.25 24.39
N GLY A 145 -7.47 4.63 25.00
CA GLY A 145 -7.88 6.04 25.13
C GLY A 145 -8.48 6.64 23.85
N TRP A 146 -9.11 5.82 23.02
CA TRP A 146 -9.81 6.23 21.80
C TRP A 146 -11.18 5.55 21.69
N THR A 147 -12.01 6.05 20.78
CA THR A 147 -13.29 5.47 20.36
C THR A 147 -13.30 5.33 18.85
N TYR A 148 -14.30 4.66 18.29
CA TYR A 148 -14.43 4.56 16.83
C TYR A 148 -14.43 5.95 16.16
N ASP A 149 -15.15 6.91 16.74
CA ASP A 149 -15.27 8.27 16.19
C ASP A 149 -13.97 9.08 16.30
N THR A 150 -13.10 8.78 17.28
CA THR A 150 -11.82 9.46 17.50
C THR A 150 -10.60 8.66 16.99
N ALA A 151 -10.83 7.54 16.30
CA ALA A 151 -9.74 6.66 15.86
C ALA A 151 -8.76 7.35 14.93
N CYS A 152 -9.24 8.16 13.96
CA CYS A 152 -8.36 8.90 13.04
C CYS A 152 -7.56 10.00 13.75
N GLU A 153 -8.16 10.70 14.74
CA GLU A 153 -7.47 11.69 15.56
C GLU A 153 -6.33 11.02 16.37
N LYS A 154 -6.64 9.87 16.98
CA LYS A 154 -5.64 9.08 17.72
C LYS A 154 -4.52 8.57 16.83
N ALA A 155 -4.83 8.08 15.64
CA ALA A 155 -3.83 7.64 14.67
C ALA A 155 -2.89 8.81 14.25
N ALA A 156 -3.45 10.00 14.04
CA ALA A 156 -2.66 11.20 13.74
C ALA A 156 -1.80 11.65 14.93
N GLU A 157 -2.34 11.59 16.17
CA GLU A 157 -1.59 11.90 17.40
C GLU A 157 -0.35 10.99 17.54
N LEU A 158 -0.48 9.72 17.22
CA LEU A 158 0.63 8.75 17.25
C LEU A 158 1.55 8.84 16.04
N GLY A 159 1.25 9.71 15.05
CA GLY A 159 2.04 9.85 13.83
C GLY A 159 1.87 8.70 12.83
N LEU A 160 0.79 7.90 12.92
CA LEU A 160 0.51 6.80 12.00
C LEU A 160 0.13 7.29 10.61
N ALA A 161 -0.49 8.47 10.52
CA ALA A 161 -0.79 9.18 9.28
C ALA A 161 -0.82 10.69 9.55
N PRO A 162 -0.61 11.55 8.53
CA PRO A 162 -0.75 12.99 8.69
C PRO A 162 -2.17 13.38 9.17
N ALA A 163 -2.26 14.38 10.03
CA ALA A 163 -3.55 14.88 10.51
C ALA A 163 -4.41 15.37 9.33
N GLY A 164 -5.66 14.96 9.26
CA GLY A 164 -6.60 15.33 8.20
C GLY A 164 -6.32 14.68 6.83
N SER A 165 -5.42 13.69 6.75
CA SER A 165 -5.17 12.96 5.49
C SER A 165 -6.13 11.80 5.26
N LEU A 166 -6.79 11.33 6.31
CA LEU A 166 -7.71 10.20 6.28
C LEU A 166 -9.15 10.71 6.41
N GLU A 167 -9.73 11.15 5.30
CA GLU A 167 -11.07 11.72 5.23
C GLU A 167 -11.92 10.98 4.19
N GLY A 168 -13.25 11.16 4.24
CA GLY A 168 -14.18 10.57 3.30
C GLY A 168 -14.92 9.35 3.83
N ASP A 169 -15.77 8.76 2.99
CA ASP A 169 -16.61 7.61 3.32
C ASP A 169 -15.87 6.27 3.06
N ALA A 170 -14.91 6.28 2.15
CA ALA A 170 -14.07 5.14 1.79
C ALA A 170 -12.59 5.53 1.80
N LEU A 171 -11.73 4.59 2.16
CA LEU A 171 -10.28 4.75 2.20
C LEU A 171 -9.66 4.18 0.94
N ALA A 172 -8.88 4.99 0.23
CA ALA A 172 -8.11 4.52 -0.90
C ALA A 172 -6.98 3.58 -0.47
N ARG A 173 -6.63 2.66 -1.35
CA ARG A 173 -5.55 1.68 -1.11
C ARG A 173 -4.19 2.36 -0.85
N GLY A 174 -3.92 3.51 -1.50
CA GLY A 174 -2.72 4.31 -1.26
C GLY A 174 -2.70 4.97 0.11
N ASP A 175 -3.85 5.44 0.62
CA ASP A 175 -3.94 6.02 1.96
C ASP A 175 -3.77 4.96 3.04
N MET A 176 -4.27 3.74 2.80
CA MET A 176 -3.96 2.59 3.67
C MET A 176 -2.47 2.29 3.69
N ALA A 177 -1.75 2.44 2.57
CA ALA A 177 -0.30 2.25 2.54
C ALA A 177 0.42 3.26 3.45
N ILE A 178 -0.02 4.52 3.48
CA ILE A 178 0.52 5.53 4.41
C ILE A 178 0.25 5.12 5.87
N LEU A 179 -0.99 4.79 6.21
CA LEU A 179 -1.37 4.39 7.57
C LEU A 179 -0.59 3.16 8.04
N LEU A 180 -0.42 2.17 7.16
CA LEU A 180 0.30 0.94 7.48
C LEU A 180 1.80 1.19 7.68
N THR A 181 2.46 1.97 6.82
CA THR A 181 3.88 2.31 6.99
C THR A 181 4.12 3.10 8.26
N GLY A 182 3.27 4.09 8.58
CA GLY A 182 3.36 4.83 9.84
C GLY A 182 3.16 3.92 11.07
N SER A 183 2.28 2.94 10.98
CA SER A 183 2.06 1.96 12.05
C SER A 183 3.28 1.05 12.27
N LEU A 184 3.95 0.62 11.19
CA LEU A 184 5.19 -0.16 11.26
C LEU A 184 6.33 0.68 11.86
N ASP A 185 6.45 1.95 11.50
CA ASP A 185 7.45 2.87 12.05
C ASP A 185 7.22 3.12 13.55
N TYR A 186 5.95 3.29 13.96
CA TYR A 186 5.57 3.43 15.36
C TYR A 186 5.92 2.17 16.16
N LEU A 187 5.64 0.99 15.62
CA LEU A 187 5.99 -0.29 16.25
C LEU A 187 7.50 -0.43 16.42
N ALA A 188 8.28 -0.11 15.38
CA ALA A 188 9.73 -0.11 15.43
C ALA A 188 10.27 0.87 16.49
N TYR A 189 9.67 2.05 16.62
CA TYR A 189 10.01 3.02 17.67
C TYR A 189 9.78 2.45 19.07
N LEU A 190 8.63 1.80 19.32
CA LEU A 190 8.33 1.18 20.62
C LEU A 190 9.35 0.11 21.03
N GLN A 191 9.93 -0.61 20.08
CA GLN A 191 10.97 -1.61 20.33
C GLN A 191 12.33 -1.00 20.71
N THR A 192 12.51 0.31 20.56
CA THR A 192 13.75 1.03 20.95
C THR A 192 13.69 1.62 22.37
N LEU A 193 12.51 1.60 23.02
CA LEU A 193 12.28 2.11 24.37
C LEU A 193 12.55 1.04 25.44
#